data_4f193ae8fa62e8d5e6c4c9245979cd4e
#
_entry.id   4f193ae8fa62e8d5e6c4c9245979cd4e
#
_cell.length_a   1.000
_cell.length_b   1.000
_cell.length_c   1.000
_cell.angle_alpha   90.00
_cell.angle_beta   90.00
_cell.angle_gamma   90.00
#
_symmetry.space_group_name_H-M   'P 1'
#
loop_
_entity.id
_entity.type
_entity.pdbx_description
1 polymer ?
#
loop_
_entity_poly.entity_id
_entity_poly.type
_entity_poly.pdbx_seq_one_letter_code
_entity_poly.pdbx_strand_id
1 'polypeptide(L)'
;MNAAGIAAIVVAFNSEETLDECLTRLRAAEDVVEIRVVDNDSRDGSLDIVQRHALADPRLRFIANPDNPGFAVACNQGAAETHAPWLAFVNPDCFVEADTLRRMRAHALRADGGLIGADLVDEAGVRDVAARRRDPDFAAMLRDPSRARLDVELDAAQPLQAVDAVSGALMLMPRGLFERIGGFDAGYRLHAEDLDLCRRARAEGALVACANDVRVLHVRGVSSRPRPLFVEWHKHRGFWRYYRRFDASGDGRLVRAAVFGLIWGRFPFALARACWRARSSA
;
A
#
# COMPACT_ATOMS: atom_id res chain seq x y z
N MET A 1 -7.97 9.74 25.70
CA MET A 1 -7.74 8.91 24.51
C MET A 1 -6.47 8.10 24.73
N ASN A 2 -6.46 6.81 24.38
CA ASN A 2 -5.29 5.96 24.55
C ASN A 2 -4.22 6.40 23.51
N ALA A 3 -3.11 7.01 23.96
CA ALA A 3 -2.01 7.47 23.10
C ALA A 3 -1.36 6.34 22.27
N ALA A 4 -1.68 5.10 22.58
CA ALA A 4 -1.18 3.90 21.91
C ALA A 4 -2.15 3.32 20.88
N GLY A 5 -3.40 3.78 20.80
CA GLY A 5 -4.43 3.18 19.95
C GLY A 5 -4.13 3.27 18.47
N ILE A 6 -4.37 2.17 17.75
CA ILE A 6 -4.20 2.04 16.30
C ILE A 6 -5.58 1.87 15.67
N ALA A 7 -5.86 2.65 14.61
CA ALA A 7 -6.95 2.37 13.69
C ALA A 7 -6.43 1.57 12.50
N ALA A 8 -6.95 0.37 12.31
CA ALA A 8 -6.69 -0.45 11.13
C ALA A 8 -7.70 -0.10 10.03
N ILE A 9 -7.21 0.24 8.84
CA ILE A 9 -8.00 0.61 7.67
C ILE A 9 -7.79 -0.45 6.61
N VAL A 10 -8.87 -1.12 6.20
CA VAL A 10 -8.87 -2.18 5.19
C VAL A 10 -9.73 -1.74 4.01
N VAL A 11 -9.19 -1.82 2.80
CA VAL A 11 -9.95 -1.57 1.57
C VAL A 11 -10.25 -2.91 0.92
N ALA A 12 -11.52 -3.29 0.86
CA ALA A 12 -11.98 -4.52 0.25
C ALA A 12 -12.51 -4.26 -1.18
N PHE A 13 -12.16 -5.15 -2.09
CA PHE A 13 -12.75 -5.23 -3.44
C PHE A 13 -12.63 -6.65 -3.96
N ASN A 14 -13.72 -7.41 -3.97
CA ASN A 14 -13.76 -8.83 -4.34
C ASN A 14 -12.65 -9.64 -3.63
N SER A 15 -12.71 -9.65 -2.31
CA SER A 15 -11.65 -10.18 -1.44
C SER A 15 -12.17 -11.30 -0.51
N GLU A 16 -13.29 -11.96 -0.85
CA GLU A 16 -13.95 -12.97 0.00
C GLU A 16 -13.00 -14.09 0.44
N GLU A 17 -12.03 -14.46 -0.41
CA GLU A 17 -11.08 -15.55 -0.12
C GLU A 17 -10.16 -15.27 1.07
N THR A 18 -9.88 -14.00 1.37
CA THR A 18 -8.84 -13.62 2.36
C THR A 18 -9.35 -12.70 3.45
N LEU A 19 -10.45 -11.99 3.21
CA LEU A 19 -10.94 -10.92 4.07
C LEU A 19 -11.37 -11.43 5.46
N ASP A 20 -11.96 -12.62 5.55
CA ASP A 20 -12.40 -13.21 6.83
C ASP A 20 -11.21 -13.43 7.77
N GLU A 21 -10.13 -14.03 7.27
CA GLU A 21 -8.90 -14.25 8.02
C GLU A 21 -8.23 -12.92 8.41
N CYS A 22 -8.14 -11.97 7.47
CA CYS A 22 -7.58 -10.64 7.72
C CYS A 22 -8.31 -9.95 8.88
N LEU A 23 -9.63 -9.90 8.85
CA LEU A 23 -10.44 -9.23 9.88
C LEU A 23 -10.38 -10.00 11.22
N THR A 24 -10.34 -11.31 11.19
CA THR A 24 -10.17 -12.15 12.39
C THR A 24 -8.86 -11.82 13.09
N ARG A 25 -7.76 -11.72 12.36
CA ARG A 25 -6.44 -11.36 12.89
C ARG A 25 -6.38 -9.92 13.39
N LEU A 26 -6.95 -8.97 12.66
CA LEU A 26 -7.01 -7.56 13.09
C LEU A 26 -7.83 -7.38 14.37
N ARG A 27 -8.90 -8.15 14.57
CA ARG A 27 -9.70 -8.15 15.81
C ARG A 27 -8.92 -8.70 17.01
N ALA A 28 -7.98 -9.63 16.77
CA ALA A 28 -7.08 -10.19 17.78
C ALA A 28 -5.80 -9.36 17.98
N ALA A 29 -5.53 -8.38 17.12
CA ALA A 29 -4.30 -7.60 17.17
C ALA A 29 -4.26 -6.64 18.36
N GLU A 30 -3.11 -6.61 19.03
CA GLU A 30 -2.83 -5.74 20.17
C GLU A 30 -2.88 -4.26 19.75
N ASP A 31 -3.40 -3.42 20.64
CA ASP A 31 -3.51 -1.97 20.48
C ASP A 31 -4.42 -1.50 19.33
N VAL A 32 -5.08 -2.39 18.60
CA VAL A 32 -6.10 -2.04 17.61
C VAL A 32 -7.40 -1.68 18.33
N VAL A 33 -7.72 -0.40 18.32
CA VAL A 33 -8.89 0.18 19.01
C VAL A 33 -10.03 0.51 18.05
N GLU A 34 -9.73 0.64 16.77
CA GLU A 34 -10.69 0.90 15.70
C GLU A 34 -10.34 0.08 14.46
N ILE A 35 -11.34 -0.47 13.78
CA ILE A 35 -11.19 -1.14 12.49
C ILE A 35 -12.18 -0.47 11.52
N ARG A 36 -11.69 0.00 10.39
CA ARG A 36 -12.51 0.58 9.32
C ARG A 36 -12.32 -0.23 8.06
N VAL A 37 -13.41 -0.80 7.57
CA VAL A 37 -13.42 -1.50 6.29
C VAL A 37 -14.13 -0.63 5.28
N VAL A 38 -13.50 -0.36 4.14
CA VAL A 38 -14.13 0.33 3.02
C VAL A 38 -14.28 -0.66 1.88
N ASP A 39 -15.52 -1.06 1.63
CA ASP A 39 -15.86 -1.92 0.51
C ASP A 39 -16.07 -1.09 -0.76
N ASN A 40 -15.30 -1.39 -1.80
CA ASN A 40 -15.28 -0.65 -3.05
C ASN A 40 -16.15 -1.30 -4.14
N ASP A 41 -17.45 -1.52 -3.88
CA ASP A 41 -18.39 -2.17 -4.80
C ASP A 41 -17.99 -3.64 -5.08
N SER A 42 -17.75 -4.42 -4.02
CA SER A 42 -17.55 -5.87 -4.15
C SER A 42 -18.82 -6.57 -4.64
N ARG A 43 -18.65 -7.61 -5.45
CA ARG A 43 -19.74 -8.41 -6.03
C ARG A 43 -19.67 -9.89 -5.65
N ASP A 44 -18.78 -10.20 -4.72
CA ASP A 44 -18.62 -11.50 -4.08
C ASP A 44 -19.11 -11.46 -2.62
N GLY A 45 -18.78 -12.43 -1.80
CA GLY A 45 -19.15 -12.51 -0.39
C GLY A 45 -18.43 -11.51 0.55
N SER A 46 -17.61 -10.58 0.04
CA SER A 46 -16.83 -9.65 0.87
C SER A 46 -17.71 -8.82 1.80
N LEU A 47 -18.81 -8.24 1.31
CA LEU A 47 -19.66 -7.38 2.14
C LEU A 47 -20.36 -8.17 3.26
N ASP A 48 -20.79 -9.41 2.99
CA ASP A 48 -21.41 -10.29 4.00
C ASP A 48 -20.40 -10.64 5.11
N ILE A 49 -19.14 -10.87 4.76
CA ILE A 49 -18.05 -11.07 5.71
C ILE A 49 -17.89 -9.84 6.61
N VAL A 50 -17.82 -8.66 6.02
CA VAL A 50 -17.66 -7.38 6.77
C VAL A 50 -18.82 -7.17 7.72
N GLN A 51 -20.06 -7.38 7.29
CA GLN A 51 -21.25 -7.23 8.13
C GLN A 51 -21.23 -8.19 9.32
N ARG A 52 -20.87 -9.44 9.10
CA ARG A 52 -20.74 -10.44 10.16
C ARG A 52 -19.71 -10.04 11.21
N HIS A 53 -18.54 -9.55 10.79
CA HIS A 53 -17.51 -9.06 11.71
C HIS A 53 -17.93 -7.80 12.46
N ALA A 54 -18.64 -6.88 11.82
CA ALA A 54 -19.16 -5.67 12.45
C ALA A 54 -20.22 -5.95 13.53
N LEU A 55 -21.05 -6.98 13.34
CA LEU A 55 -21.99 -7.44 14.35
C LEU A 55 -21.29 -8.08 15.55
N ALA A 56 -20.13 -8.71 15.34
CA ALA A 56 -19.39 -9.44 16.38
C ALA A 56 -18.40 -8.54 17.15
N ASP A 57 -18.02 -7.39 16.62
CA ASP A 57 -17.01 -6.50 17.23
C ASP A 57 -17.35 -5.02 17.00
N PRO A 58 -17.75 -4.25 18.06
CA PRO A 58 -18.16 -2.85 17.94
C PRO A 58 -17.01 -1.89 17.50
N ARG A 59 -15.75 -2.32 17.57
CA ARG A 59 -14.61 -1.55 17.04
C ARG A 59 -14.62 -1.50 15.51
N LEU A 60 -15.25 -2.50 14.84
CA LEU A 60 -15.33 -2.57 13.40
C LEU A 60 -16.56 -1.83 12.89
N ARG A 61 -16.30 -0.86 12.02
CA ARG A 61 -17.31 -0.15 11.23
C ARG A 61 -16.92 -0.20 9.76
N PHE A 62 -17.89 -0.07 8.85
CA PHE A 62 -17.60 -0.13 7.42
C PHE A 62 -18.35 0.94 6.62
N ILE A 63 -17.79 1.23 5.45
CA ILE A 63 -18.36 2.06 4.39
C ILE A 63 -18.54 1.15 3.18
N ALA A 64 -19.74 1.10 2.61
CA ALA A 64 -19.98 0.43 1.33
C ALA A 64 -20.10 1.50 0.23
N ASN A 65 -19.10 1.60 -0.61
CA ASN A 65 -19.11 2.52 -1.73
C ASN A 65 -20.02 1.98 -2.86
N PRO A 66 -20.82 2.84 -3.52
CA PRO A 66 -21.68 2.42 -4.62
C PRO A 66 -20.91 2.16 -5.92
N ASP A 67 -19.64 2.51 -5.96
CA ASP A 67 -18.72 2.28 -7.05
C ASP A 67 -17.29 2.05 -6.49
N ASN A 68 -16.33 1.73 -7.35
CA ASN A 68 -14.94 1.61 -6.93
C ASN A 68 -14.16 2.90 -7.22
N PRO A 69 -14.03 3.84 -6.26
CA PRO A 69 -13.30 5.09 -6.47
C PRO A 69 -11.77 4.89 -6.50
N GLY A 70 -11.27 3.71 -6.15
CA GLY A 70 -9.86 3.35 -6.07
C GLY A 70 -9.32 3.33 -4.64
N PHE A 71 -8.12 2.72 -4.49
CA PHE A 71 -7.51 2.44 -3.20
C PHE A 71 -7.23 3.71 -2.38
N ALA A 72 -6.62 4.72 -3.00
CA ALA A 72 -6.27 5.98 -2.33
C ALA A 72 -7.47 6.71 -1.72
N VAL A 73 -8.59 6.79 -2.48
CA VAL A 73 -9.83 7.42 -2.00
C VAL A 73 -10.41 6.64 -0.82
N ALA A 74 -10.49 5.31 -0.94
CA ALA A 74 -11.03 4.45 0.11
C ALA A 74 -10.17 4.50 1.39
N CYS A 75 -8.84 4.51 1.28
CA CYS A 75 -7.96 4.72 2.44
C CYS A 75 -8.24 6.05 3.14
N ASN A 76 -8.42 7.13 2.40
CA ASN A 76 -8.75 8.43 2.96
C ASN A 76 -10.13 8.44 3.65
N GLN A 77 -11.14 7.79 3.05
CA GLN A 77 -12.47 7.62 3.66
C GLN A 77 -12.36 6.88 5.00
N GLY A 78 -11.67 5.72 5.03
CA GLY A 78 -11.47 4.96 6.25
C GLY A 78 -10.72 5.76 7.32
N ALA A 79 -9.68 6.52 6.95
CA ALA A 79 -8.93 7.36 7.87
C ALA A 79 -9.77 8.50 8.46
N ALA A 80 -10.67 9.10 7.68
CA ALA A 80 -11.56 10.17 8.12
C ALA A 80 -12.57 9.71 9.18
N GLU A 81 -12.95 8.44 9.16
CA GLU A 81 -13.91 7.82 10.09
C GLU A 81 -13.26 7.28 11.38
N THR A 82 -12.01 7.65 11.65
CA THR A 82 -11.27 7.19 12.83
C THR A 82 -10.71 8.34 13.64
N HIS A 83 -10.43 8.08 14.93
CA HIS A 83 -9.86 9.07 15.86
C HIS A 83 -8.58 8.57 16.55
N ALA A 84 -8.17 7.34 16.31
CA ALA A 84 -6.95 6.78 16.90
C ALA A 84 -5.71 7.57 16.44
N PRO A 85 -4.69 7.74 17.33
CA PRO A 85 -3.49 8.53 17.02
C PRO A 85 -2.58 7.86 15.98
N TRP A 86 -2.76 6.57 15.71
CA TRP A 86 -2.00 5.80 14.73
C TRP A 86 -2.92 5.21 13.68
N LEU A 87 -2.48 5.25 12.43
CA LEU A 87 -3.17 4.66 11.28
C LEU A 87 -2.36 3.50 10.73
N ALA A 88 -2.99 2.34 10.57
CA ALA A 88 -2.45 1.20 9.86
C ALA A 88 -3.32 0.93 8.63
N PHE A 89 -2.74 1.02 7.44
CA PHE A 89 -3.38 0.63 6.19
C PHE A 89 -2.99 -0.80 5.92
N VAL A 90 -3.97 -1.69 5.78
CA VAL A 90 -3.79 -3.13 5.69
C VAL A 90 -4.58 -3.67 4.51
N ASN A 91 -3.92 -4.32 3.57
CA ASN A 91 -4.62 -5.01 2.49
C ASN A 91 -5.41 -6.21 3.02
N PRO A 92 -6.53 -6.58 2.38
CA PRO A 92 -7.38 -7.68 2.82
C PRO A 92 -6.71 -9.06 2.68
N ASP A 93 -5.56 -9.14 2.01
CA ASP A 93 -4.72 -10.33 1.84
C ASP A 93 -3.40 -10.28 2.64
N CYS A 94 -3.30 -9.35 3.61
CA CYS A 94 -2.22 -9.27 4.59
C CYS A 94 -2.66 -9.84 5.95
N PHE A 95 -1.91 -10.81 6.47
CA PHE A 95 -2.24 -11.53 7.70
C PHE A 95 -1.27 -11.16 8.81
N VAL A 96 -1.71 -10.24 9.67
CA VAL A 96 -0.92 -9.78 10.82
C VAL A 96 -0.99 -10.80 11.97
N GLU A 97 0.09 -10.89 12.76
CA GLU A 97 0.09 -11.55 14.04
C GLU A 97 -0.35 -10.58 15.15
N ALA A 98 -0.69 -11.10 16.31
CA ALA A 98 -1.26 -10.27 17.40
C ALA A 98 -0.39 -9.07 17.77
N ASP A 99 0.93 -9.20 17.77
CA ASP A 99 1.87 -8.16 18.15
C ASP A 99 2.42 -7.31 16.97
N THR A 100 2.05 -7.64 15.73
CA THR A 100 2.61 -7.03 14.51
C THR A 100 2.51 -5.51 14.51
N LEU A 101 1.31 -4.97 14.66
CA LEU A 101 1.07 -3.52 14.59
C LEU A 101 1.68 -2.79 15.79
N ARG A 102 1.67 -3.40 16.97
CA ARG A 102 2.34 -2.86 18.17
C ARG A 102 3.87 -2.76 17.94
N ARG A 103 4.50 -3.77 17.34
CA ARG A 103 5.93 -3.75 17.01
C ARG A 103 6.26 -2.69 15.96
N MET A 104 5.46 -2.59 14.89
CA MET A 104 5.61 -1.54 13.89
C MET A 104 5.51 -0.14 14.52
N ARG A 105 4.54 0.08 15.43
CA ARG A 105 4.43 1.35 16.16
C ARG A 105 5.65 1.60 17.06
N ALA A 106 6.19 0.58 17.71
CA ALA A 106 7.41 0.74 18.52
C ALA A 106 8.60 1.19 17.66
N HIS A 107 8.73 0.68 16.43
CA HIS A 107 9.73 1.19 15.47
C HIS A 107 9.43 2.64 15.04
N ALA A 108 8.18 2.97 14.75
CA ALA A 108 7.78 4.33 14.40
C ALA A 108 8.10 5.34 15.51
N LEU A 109 7.87 4.98 16.76
CA LEU A 109 8.20 5.83 17.92
C LEU A 109 9.70 6.06 18.06
N ARG A 110 10.53 5.05 17.80
CA ARG A 110 12.02 5.20 17.79
C ARG A 110 12.51 6.07 16.63
N ALA A 111 11.69 6.23 15.61
CA ALA A 111 11.95 7.02 14.41
C ALA A 111 11.19 8.36 14.41
N ASP A 112 10.94 8.96 15.59
CA ASP A 112 10.24 10.23 15.76
C ASP A 112 8.90 10.33 15.03
N GLY A 113 8.16 9.20 14.94
CA GLY A 113 6.86 9.15 14.27
C GLY A 113 6.96 8.92 12.76
N GLY A 114 7.87 8.07 12.32
CA GLY A 114 8.05 7.70 10.91
C GLY A 114 6.91 6.86 10.33
N LEU A 115 6.94 6.67 9.01
CA LEU A 115 6.09 5.76 8.25
C LEU A 115 6.80 4.41 8.14
N ILE A 116 6.20 3.36 8.67
CA ILE A 116 6.82 2.04 8.79
C ILE A 116 6.03 1.01 7.97
N GLY A 117 6.73 0.27 7.11
CA GLY A 117 6.24 -0.95 6.46
C GLY A 117 6.77 -2.21 7.15
N ALA A 118 6.24 -3.36 6.77
CA ALA A 118 6.68 -4.67 7.27
C ALA A 118 7.47 -5.48 6.22
N ASP A 119 8.21 -6.51 6.66
CA ASP A 119 8.84 -7.51 5.80
C ASP A 119 7.78 -8.47 5.25
N LEU A 120 7.21 -8.14 4.09
CA LEU A 120 6.16 -8.92 3.46
C LEU A 120 6.74 -10.17 2.80
N VAL A 121 6.09 -11.32 3.03
CA VAL A 121 6.45 -12.61 2.43
C VAL A 121 5.21 -13.30 1.88
N ASP A 122 5.38 -14.13 0.87
CA ASP A 122 4.34 -15.02 0.39
C ASP A 122 4.29 -16.35 1.19
N GLU A 123 3.37 -17.23 0.84
CA GLU A 123 3.18 -18.54 1.48
C GLU A 123 4.41 -19.46 1.37
N ALA A 124 5.27 -19.26 0.37
CA ALA A 124 6.54 -19.95 0.22
C ALA A 124 7.69 -19.28 1.00
N GLY A 125 7.42 -18.18 1.71
CA GLY A 125 8.42 -17.39 2.43
C GLY A 125 9.27 -16.49 1.53
N VAL A 126 8.89 -16.32 0.25
CA VAL A 126 9.60 -15.43 -0.69
C VAL A 126 9.21 -13.98 -0.38
N ARG A 127 10.24 -13.13 -0.22
CA ARG A 127 10.02 -11.71 0.11
C ARG A 127 9.40 -10.93 -1.04
N ASP A 128 8.48 -10.04 -0.65
CA ASP A 128 7.92 -9.07 -1.58
C ASP A 128 8.94 -7.97 -1.90
N VAL A 129 9.31 -7.86 -3.16
CA VAL A 129 10.20 -6.79 -3.65
C VAL A 129 9.60 -5.38 -3.43
N ALA A 130 8.28 -5.27 -3.26
CA ALA A 130 7.62 -4.02 -2.96
C ALA A 130 7.76 -3.58 -1.50
N ALA A 131 8.16 -4.48 -0.59
CA ALA A 131 8.33 -4.14 0.83
C ALA A 131 9.41 -3.09 1.07
N ARG A 132 10.44 -3.06 0.22
CA ARG A 132 11.59 -2.13 0.28
C ARG A 132 11.90 -1.60 -1.09
N ARG A 133 11.70 -0.33 -1.33
CA ARG A 133 11.91 0.28 -2.65
C ARG A 133 12.67 1.59 -2.58
N ARG A 134 13.37 1.88 -3.68
CA ARG A 134 13.85 3.23 -4.00
C ARG A 134 12.75 4.00 -4.75
N ASP A 135 12.87 5.31 -4.74
CA ASP A 135 12.09 6.14 -5.66
C ASP A 135 12.44 5.83 -7.12
N PRO A 136 11.47 5.82 -8.02
CA PRO A 136 11.75 5.74 -9.45
C PRO A 136 12.41 7.03 -9.95
N ASP A 137 13.63 6.92 -10.48
CA ASP A 137 14.33 7.97 -11.22
C ASP A 137 14.19 7.70 -12.72
N PHE A 138 13.13 8.24 -13.32
CA PHE A 138 12.82 7.97 -14.73
C PHE A 138 13.86 8.57 -15.68
N ALA A 139 14.45 9.71 -15.35
CA ALA A 139 15.50 10.33 -16.18
C ALA A 139 16.79 9.49 -16.16
N ALA A 140 17.13 8.90 -15.02
CA ALA A 140 18.25 7.99 -14.92
C ALA A 140 17.98 6.65 -15.64
N MET A 141 16.74 6.16 -15.62
CA MET A 141 16.34 4.94 -16.34
C MET A 141 16.50 5.07 -17.88
N LEU A 142 16.41 6.28 -18.43
CA LEU A 142 16.69 6.52 -19.85
C LEU A 142 18.15 6.26 -20.23
N ARG A 143 19.07 6.48 -19.28
CA ARG A 143 20.51 6.28 -19.48
C ARG A 143 20.96 4.89 -19.09
N ASP A 144 20.32 4.34 -18.05
CA ASP A 144 20.63 3.03 -17.48
C ASP A 144 19.35 2.25 -17.15
N PRO A 145 18.90 1.34 -18.04
CA PRO A 145 17.69 0.54 -17.81
C PRO A 145 17.71 -0.35 -16.55
N SER A 146 18.90 -0.65 -15.98
CA SER A 146 19.01 -1.45 -14.75
C SER A 146 18.37 -0.73 -13.55
N ARG A 147 18.32 0.60 -13.58
CA ARG A 147 17.66 1.45 -12.57
C ARG A 147 16.14 1.32 -12.52
N ALA A 148 15.55 0.56 -13.46
CA ALA A 148 14.13 0.21 -13.39
C ALA A 148 13.82 -0.82 -12.27
N ARG A 149 14.83 -1.49 -11.70
CA ARG A 149 14.70 -2.26 -10.48
C ARG A 149 14.70 -1.32 -9.29
N LEU A 150 13.55 -1.22 -8.64
CA LEU A 150 13.34 -0.33 -7.48
C LEU A 150 13.60 -1.05 -6.16
N ASP A 151 13.69 -2.37 -6.16
CA ASP A 151 13.90 -3.17 -4.96
C ASP A 151 15.22 -2.82 -4.25
N VAL A 152 15.13 -2.80 -2.92
CA VAL A 152 16.28 -2.66 -2.02
C VAL A 152 16.46 -3.98 -1.30
N GLU A 153 17.68 -4.50 -1.31
CA GLU A 153 18.00 -5.74 -0.62
C GLU A 153 17.83 -5.59 0.90
N LEU A 154 17.41 -6.68 1.53
CA LEU A 154 17.32 -6.76 2.98
C LEU A 154 18.71 -6.61 3.60
N ASP A 155 18.87 -5.66 4.51
CA ASP A 155 19.98 -5.61 5.45
C ASP A 155 19.56 -6.33 6.75
N ALA A 156 20.00 -7.57 6.88
CA ALA A 156 19.65 -8.40 8.05
C ALA A 156 20.25 -7.89 9.37
N ALA A 157 21.24 -6.99 9.32
CA ALA A 157 21.83 -6.38 10.53
C ALA A 157 20.97 -5.24 11.09
N GLN A 158 20.02 -4.72 10.28
CA GLN A 158 19.16 -3.62 10.69
C GLN A 158 17.73 -4.11 10.95
N PRO A 159 17.22 -4.10 12.19
CA PRO A 159 15.82 -4.41 12.48
C PRO A 159 14.85 -3.37 11.86
N LEU A 160 15.31 -2.14 11.67
CA LEU A 160 14.59 -1.06 10.98
C LEU A 160 15.49 -0.49 9.89
N GLN A 161 15.16 -0.72 8.63
CA GLN A 161 15.94 -0.32 7.46
C GLN A 161 15.29 0.87 6.76
N ALA A 162 15.99 2.00 6.70
CA ALA A 162 15.55 3.17 5.95
C ALA A 162 15.47 2.85 4.45
N VAL A 163 14.36 3.25 3.81
CA VAL A 163 14.10 3.07 2.38
C VAL A 163 13.36 4.28 1.82
N ASP A 164 13.30 4.42 0.50
CA ASP A 164 12.54 5.52 -0.08
C ASP A 164 11.04 5.24 -0.05
N ALA A 165 10.62 3.99 -0.18
CA ALA A 165 9.21 3.63 -0.10
C ALA A 165 9.01 2.20 0.40
N VAL A 166 7.91 1.99 1.11
CA VAL A 166 7.39 0.69 1.53
C VAL A 166 6.11 0.35 0.76
N SER A 167 5.65 -0.89 0.85
CA SER A 167 4.44 -1.33 0.16
C SER A 167 3.17 -0.80 0.82
N GLY A 168 2.20 -0.34 0.01
CA GLY A 168 0.85 -0.01 0.45
C GLY A 168 0.05 -1.17 1.03
N ALA A 169 0.56 -2.40 0.89
CA ALA A 169 -0.11 -3.59 1.42
C ALA A 169 -0.15 -3.60 2.97
N LEU A 170 0.89 -3.07 3.62
CA LEU A 170 0.90 -2.82 5.06
C LEU A 170 1.79 -1.64 5.40
N MET A 171 1.17 -0.57 5.89
CA MET A 171 1.83 0.65 6.35
C MET A 171 1.26 1.08 7.68
N LEU A 172 2.13 1.59 8.57
CA LEU A 172 1.71 2.22 9.82
C LEU A 172 2.40 3.58 9.96
N MET A 173 1.63 4.60 10.37
CA MET A 173 2.14 5.95 10.59
C MET A 173 1.30 6.73 11.61
N PRO A 174 1.84 7.80 12.23
CA PRO A 174 1.05 8.70 13.07
C PRO A 174 -0.04 9.40 12.24
N ARG A 175 -1.23 9.54 12.80
CA ARG A 175 -2.32 10.33 12.20
C ARG A 175 -1.87 11.74 11.85
N GLY A 176 -1.16 12.41 12.76
CA GLY A 176 -0.70 13.77 12.52
C GLY A 176 0.25 13.89 11.32
N LEU A 177 1.08 12.88 11.04
CA LEU A 177 1.88 12.85 9.81
C LEU A 177 0.99 12.68 8.58
N PHE A 178 0.04 11.74 8.61
CA PHE A 178 -0.91 11.50 7.52
C PHE A 178 -1.70 12.77 7.15
N GLU A 179 -2.19 13.50 8.15
CA GLU A 179 -2.93 14.74 7.97
C GLU A 179 -2.05 15.88 7.40
N ARG A 180 -0.83 16.06 7.92
CA ARG A 180 0.10 17.08 7.41
C ARG A 180 0.46 16.88 5.94
N ILE A 181 0.64 15.63 5.52
CA ILE A 181 0.94 15.33 4.10
C ILE A 181 -0.30 15.28 3.21
N GLY A 182 -1.51 15.49 3.77
CA GLY A 182 -2.77 15.52 3.04
C GLY A 182 -3.31 14.15 2.63
N GLY A 183 -2.94 13.08 3.33
CA GLY A 183 -3.38 11.71 3.06
C GLY A 183 -2.88 11.13 1.75
N PHE A 184 -3.55 10.11 1.23
CA PHE A 184 -3.27 9.58 -0.11
C PHE A 184 -3.76 10.55 -1.19
N ASP A 185 -2.99 10.70 -2.27
CA ASP A 185 -3.44 11.48 -3.43
C ASP A 185 -4.50 10.72 -4.23
N ALA A 186 -5.74 11.21 -4.19
CA ALA A 186 -6.90 10.64 -4.90
C ALA A 186 -6.74 10.54 -6.43
N GLY A 187 -5.75 11.19 -7.00
CA GLY A 187 -5.42 11.07 -8.43
C GLY A 187 -4.80 9.73 -8.83
N TYR A 188 -4.35 8.92 -7.85
CA TYR A 188 -3.95 7.53 -8.06
C TYR A 188 -5.14 6.61 -7.81
N ARG A 189 -5.56 5.87 -8.82
CA ARG A 189 -6.65 4.90 -8.67
C ARG A 189 -6.15 3.53 -8.20
N LEU A 190 -4.95 3.15 -8.68
CA LEU A 190 -4.27 1.91 -8.35
C LEU A 190 -2.80 2.01 -8.74
N HIS A 191 -1.90 1.61 -7.84
CA HIS A 191 -0.43 1.67 -7.93
C HIS A 191 0.17 3.09 -7.94
N ALA A 192 1.36 3.19 -7.34
CA ALA A 192 2.16 4.38 -7.13
C ALA A 192 1.62 5.39 -6.10
N GLU A 193 0.44 5.18 -5.51
CA GLU A 193 -0.08 5.96 -4.39
C GLU A 193 0.79 5.81 -3.14
N ASP A 194 1.36 4.63 -2.93
CA ASP A 194 2.28 4.31 -1.84
C ASP A 194 3.64 5.00 -2.02
N LEU A 195 4.18 5.00 -3.24
CA LEU A 195 5.40 5.76 -3.58
C LEU A 195 5.20 7.26 -3.34
N ASP A 196 4.07 7.81 -3.78
CA ASP A 196 3.72 9.22 -3.58
C ASP A 196 3.61 9.56 -2.09
N LEU A 197 2.89 8.75 -1.31
CA LEU A 197 2.72 8.94 0.13
C LEU A 197 4.07 8.93 0.84
N CYS A 198 4.92 7.94 0.57
CA CYS A 198 6.24 7.80 1.16
C CYS A 198 7.15 9.00 0.81
N ARG A 199 7.13 9.47 -0.44
CA ARG A 199 7.93 10.63 -0.87
C ARG A 199 7.48 11.91 -0.18
N ARG A 200 6.18 12.12 -0.01
CA ARG A 200 5.65 13.28 0.74
C ARG A 200 5.98 13.17 2.23
N ALA A 201 5.90 11.99 2.84
CA ALA A 201 6.30 11.79 4.23
C ALA A 201 7.78 12.16 4.45
N ARG A 202 8.68 11.73 3.55
CA ARG A 202 10.11 12.10 3.61
C ARG A 202 10.34 13.59 3.37
N ALA A 203 9.56 14.23 2.49
CA ALA A 203 9.63 15.67 2.27
C ALA A 203 9.24 16.49 3.51
N GLU A 204 8.39 15.93 4.39
CA GLU A 204 8.05 16.48 5.71
C GLU A 204 9.08 16.10 6.82
N GLY A 205 10.20 15.49 6.44
CA GLY A 205 11.26 15.11 7.38
C GLY A 205 10.99 13.79 8.13
N ALA A 206 9.92 13.07 7.82
CA ALA A 206 9.64 11.79 8.46
C ALA A 206 10.51 10.67 7.89
N LEU A 207 10.98 9.75 8.75
CA LEU A 207 11.63 8.53 8.30
C LEU A 207 10.61 7.62 7.59
N VAL A 208 10.98 7.06 6.44
CA VAL A 208 10.29 5.94 5.80
C VAL A 208 11.19 4.72 5.93
N ALA A 209 10.70 3.65 6.54
CA ALA A 209 11.52 2.48 6.81
C ALA A 209 10.71 1.17 6.78
N CYS A 210 11.38 0.07 6.48
CA CYS A 210 10.85 -1.28 6.62
C CYS A 210 11.34 -1.90 7.94
N ALA A 211 10.40 -2.42 8.74
CA ALA A 211 10.70 -3.22 9.93
C ALA A 211 11.07 -4.63 9.50
N ASN A 212 12.36 -4.92 9.41
CA ASN A 212 12.90 -6.19 8.90
C ASN A 212 12.65 -7.38 9.86
N ASP A 213 12.46 -7.09 11.13
CA ASP A 213 12.13 -8.06 12.18
C ASP A 213 10.62 -8.32 12.30
N VAL A 214 9.77 -7.57 11.58
CA VAL A 214 8.31 -7.73 11.56
C VAL A 214 7.89 -8.36 10.24
N ARG A 215 7.80 -9.70 10.22
CA ARG A 215 7.40 -10.46 9.03
C ARG A 215 5.90 -10.63 8.98
N VAL A 216 5.30 -10.41 7.78
CA VAL A 216 3.86 -10.53 7.57
C VAL A 216 3.58 -11.31 6.30
N LEU A 217 2.66 -12.27 6.38
CA LEU A 217 2.19 -13.03 5.22
C LEU A 217 1.29 -12.15 4.35
N HIS A 218 1.61 -12.07 3.07
CA HIS A 218 0.85 -11.35 2.04
C HIS A 218 0.51 -12.30 0.89
N VAL A 219 -0.72 -12.80 0.88
CA VAL A 219 -1.25 -13.73 -0.14
C VAL A 219 -1.66 -12.96 -1.40
N ARG A 220 -0.70 -12.66 -2.25
CA ARG A 220 -0.85 -11.72 -3.37
C ARG A 220 -1.90 -12.10 -4.42
N GLY A 221 -2.55 -11.08 -4.95
CA GLY A 221 -3.18 -11.13 -6.27
C GLY A 221 -4.64 -11.54 -6.29
N VAL A 222 -5.30 -11.68 -5.16
CA VAL A 222 -6.72 -12.08 -5.09
C VAL A 222 -7.61 -11.09 -5.87
N SER A 223 -7.47 -9.79 -5.62
CA SER A 223 -8.34 -8.76 -6.23
C SER A 223 -7.89 -8.26 -7.63
N SER A 224 -6.64 -8.51 -8.05
CA SER A 224 -6.06 -7.90 -9.26
C SER A 224 -5.98 -8.82 -10.48
N ARG A 225 -6.01 -10.14 -10.29
CA ARG A 225 -5.87 -11.16 -11.35
C ARG A 225 -6.86 -11.03 -12.50
N PRO A 226 -8.17 -10.73 -12.31
CA PRO A 226 -9.13 -10.80 -13.40
C PRO A 226 -9.14 -9.59 -14.36
N ARG A 227 -8.31 -8.54 -14.12
CA ARG A 227 -8.39 -7.27 -14.89
C ARG A 227 -7.02 -6.73 -15.34
N PRO A 228 -6.25 -7.48 -16.13
CA PRO A 228 -4.86 -7.11 -16.48
C PRO A 228 -4.75 -5.76 -17.21
N LEU A 229 -5.69 -5.43 -18.11
CA LEU A 229 -5.72 -4.16 -18.82
C LEU A 229 -5.92 -2.98 -17.85
N PHE A 230 -6.88 -3.11 -16.93
CA PHE A 230 -7.16 -2.07 -15.92
C PHE A 230 -5.95 -1.84 -15.03
N VAL A 231 -5.32 -2.91 -14.54
CA VAL A 231 -4.15 -2.84 -13.65
C VAL A 231 -2.96 -2.18 -14.37
N GLU A 232 -2.60 -2.66 -15.57
CA GLU A 232 -1.46 -2.11 -16.31
C GLU A 232 -1.71 -0.66 -16.76
N TRP A 233 -2.93 -0.29 -17.16
CA TRP A 233 -3.28 1.08 -17.50
C TRP A 233 -3.08 2.02 -16.31
N HIS A 234 -3.64 1.68 -15.15
CA HIS A 234 -3.54 2.54 -13.97
C HIS A 234 -2.12 2.61 -13.42
N LYS A 235 -1.36 1.53 -13.48
CA LYS A 235 0.06 1.51 -13.12
C LYS A 235 0.89 2.47 -13.98
N HIS A 236 0.75 2.44 -15.30
CA HIS A 236 1.46 3.35 -16.20
C HIS A 236 1.00 4.81 -16.01
N ARG A 237 -0.30 5.03 -15.84
CA ARG A 237 -0.85 6.35 -15.51
C ARG A 237 -0.33 6.85 -14.16
N GLY A 238 -0.23 5.97 -13.16
CA GLY A 238 0.32 6.29 -11.84
C GLY A 238 1.78 6.72 -11.92
N PHE A 239 2.63 5.97 -12.62
CA PHE A 239 4.03 6.35 -12.82
C PHE A 239 4.18 7.68 -13.57
N TRP A 240 3.35 7.92 -14.61
CA TRP A 240 3.36 9.20 -15.30
C TRP A 240 2.92 10.35 -14.40
N ARG A 241 1.89 10.15 -13.54
CA ARG A 241 1.48 11.13 -12.54
C ARG A 241 2.60 11.42 -11.54
N TYR A 242 3.26 10.38 -11.01
CA TYR A 242 4.39 10.50 -10.09
C TYR A 242 5.52 11.34 -10.70
N TYR A 243 5.96 10.98 -11.90
CA TYR A 243 6.99 11.74 -12.61
C TYR A 243 6.60 13.21 -12.80
N ARG A 244 5.38 13.47 -13.25
CA ARG A 244 4.91 14.86 -13.46
C ARG A 244 4.88 15.67 -12.18
N ARG A 245 4.56 15.03 -11.06
CA ARG A 245 4.44 15.71 -9.78
C ARG A 245 5.78 16.07 -9.17
N PHE A 246 6.76 15.17 -9.26
CA PHE A 246 7.98 15.28 -8.48
C PHE A 246 9.22 15.64 -9.29
N ASP A 247 9.31 15.21 -10.54
CA ASP A 247 10.57 15.27 -11.29
C ASP A 247 10.48 16.14 -12.54
N ALA A 248 9.31 16.22 -13.18
CA ALA A 248 9.16 16.88 -14.47
C ALA A 248 9.49 18.38 -14.46
N SER A 249 9.39 19.08 -13.33
CA SER A 249 9.69 20.51 -13.24
C SER A 249 11.16 20.82 -13.51
N GLY A 250 12.07 19.90 -13.14
CA GLY A 250 13.51 20.00 -13.39
C GLY A 250 13.94 19.57 -14.79
N ASP A 251 13.07 18.89 -15.55
CA ASP A 251 13.42 18.29 -16.83
C ASP A 251 13.03 19.14 -18.04
N GLY A 252 13.89 19.16 -19.07
CA GLY A 252 13.60 19.77 -20.35
C GLY A 252 12.52 19.01 -21.16
N ARG A 253 11.93 19.65 -22.18
CA ARG A 253 10.85 19.07 -23.00
C ARG A 253 11.22 17.74 -23.62
N LEU A 254 12.46 17.58 -24.10
CA LEU A 254 12.96 16.33 -24.71
C LEU A 254 13.03 15.17 -23.69
N VAL A 255 13.52 15.46 -22.47
CA VAL A 255 13.56 14.46 -21.38
C VAL A 255 12.14 14.04 -20.99
N ARG A 256 11.20 14.99 -20.86
CA ARG A 256 9.78 14.67 -20.59
C ARG A 256 9.16 13.78 -21.67
N ALA A 257 9.43 14.07 -22.95
CA ALA A 257 8.95 13.25 -24.07
C ALA A 257 9.58 11.85 -24.04
N ALA A 258 10.88 11.74 -23.74
CA ALA A 258 11.57 10.46 -23.62
C ALA A 258 11.05 9.63 -22.44
N VAL A 259 10.80 10.25 -21.28
CA VAL A 259 10.20 9.57 -20.10
C VAL A 259 8.76 9.13 -20.41
N PHE A 260 7.98 9.94 -21.12
CA PHE A 260 6.66 9.51 -21.58
C PHE A 260 6.77 8.26 -22.46
N GLY A 261 7.69 8.27 -23.43
CA GLY A 261 7.98 7.12 -24.30
C GLY A 261 8.46 5.90 -23.49
N LEU A 262 9.31 6.09 -22.48
CA LEU A 262 9.79 5.01 -21.60
C LEU A 262 8.63 4.34 -20.85
N ILE A 263 7.74 5.14 -20.25
CA ILE A 263 6.60 4.63 -19.48
C ILE A 263 5.60 3.95 -20.41
N TRP A 264 5.07 4.68 -21.41
CA TRP A 264 3.98 4.20 -22.24
C TRP A 264 4.41 3.23 -23.34
N GLY A 265 5.65 3.29 -23.82
CA GLY A 265 6.19 2.31 -24.77
C GLY A 265 6.31 0.89 -24.21
N ARG A 266 6.38 0.75 -22.88
CA ARG A 266 6.38 -0.56 -22.21
C ARG A 266 4.96 -1.14 -22.00
N PHE A 267 3.93 -0.31 -22.12
CA PHE A 267 2.55 -0.72 -21.85
C PHE A 267 2.09 -1.94 -22.66
N PRO A 268 2.25 -2.00 -24.02
CA PRO A 268 1.77 -3.14 -24.78
C PRO A 268 2.47 -4.45 -24.41
N PHE A 269 3.75 -4.41 -24.10
CA PHE A 269 4.52 -5.59 -23.68
C PHE A 269 4.13 -6.05 -22.26
N ALA A 270 3.91 -5.11 -21.34
CA ALA A 270 3.46 -5.40 -19.99
C ALA A 270 2.07 -6.04 -20.02
N LEU A 271 1.17 -5.48 -20.81
CA LEU A 271 -0.20 -5.98 -20.99
C LEU A 271 -0.19 -7.39 -21.61
N ALA A 272 0.57 -7.61 -22.67
CA ALA A 272 0.67 -8.94 -23.31
C ALA A 272 1.14 -10.01 -22.30
N ARG A 273 2.17 -9.69 -21.51
CA ARG A 273 2.67 -10.58 -20.45
C ARG A 273 1.65 -10.83 -19.34
N ALA A 274 0.92 -9.78 -18.91
CA ALA A 274 -0.11 -9.90 -17.87
C ALA A 274 -1.29 -10.76 -18.37
N CYS A 275 -1.74 -10.58 -19.60
CA CYS A 275 -2.77 -11.42 -20.22
C CYS A 275 -2.33 -12.87 -20.37
N TRP A 276 -1.04 -13.12 -20.74
CA TRP A 276 -0.52 -14.48 -20.83
C TRP A 276 -0.51 -15.19 -19.48
N ARG A 277 -0.03 -14.52 -18.43
CA ARG A 277 -0.04 -15.07 -17.06
C ARG A 277 -1.45 -15.36 -16.55
N ALA A 278 -2.42 -14.48 -16.81
CA ALA A 278 -3.80 -14.69 -16.42
C ALA A 278 -4.41 -15.95 -17.07
N ARG A 279 -4.00 -16.27 -18.33
CA ARG A 279 -4.46 -17.48 -19.03
C ARG A 279 -3.79 -18.77 -18.54
N SER A 280 -2.55 -18.69 -18.03
CA SER A 280 -1.83 -19.87 -17.52
C SER A 280 -2.19 -20.22 -16.06
N SER A 281 -2.95 -19.39 -15.38
CA SER A 281 -3.41 -19.58 -13.99
C SER A 281 -4.91 -19.91 -13.90
N ALA A 282 -5.64 -19.94 -15.04
CA ALA A 282 -7.02 -20.37 -15.19
C ALA A 282 -7.08 -21.82 -15.73
#